data_d520cca430873c1beabd982ae79ff5e5
#
_entry.id   d520cca430873c1beabd982ae79ff5e5
#
_cell.length_a   1.000
_cell.length_b   1.000
_cell.length_c   1.000
_cell.angle_alpha   90.00
_cell.angle_beta   90.00
_cell.angle_gamma   90.00
#
_symmetry.space_group_name_H-M   'P 1'
#
loop_
_entity.id
_entity.type
_entity.pdbx_description
1 polymer ?
#
loop_
_entity_poly.entity_id
_entity_poly.type
_entity_poly.pdbx_seq_one_letter_code
_entity_poly.pdbx_strand_id
1 'polypeptide(L)'
;VYVTEIKISNVKGFAGARDVDLRLTRPDGSHAGWTVLAGRNGSGKTTILRAIALALAGPDVALGLTLDYDSWVTNGRAQAMVTTGLTQDDGDVSIDDRPLLPGTVILWPRLKSGRVVMIGDAPDAELGPWAPDLQGWFCAGYGPFRRLVGGSAEAQRLMQRPGPVSRLATLFNEDASLAEGVTWLIDLHLRRLEGNKQAAELLAFALHLLNDGLLPDGFQVDRVDSDGLWARRHGHRIPMREMSDGYRAVTALVLDLVRQMSAAFPDSAPSEAITRSGVVLIDEIDAHLHVSWQQKIGGWLKAHFPNIQFIVTTHSPYICQSADPGGLIRLPGVDEDAPPAVVNDDLYERVVYGSGDDALLSDLFGIETPYSPRAEAMRRRLVTLERAVLRGQATPGEEAEFEELQERLNSSLLARVDEVAARIRPAE
;
A
#
# COMPACT_ATOMS: atom_id res chain seq x y z
N VAL A 1 -2.60 12.07 14.01
CA VAL A 1 -2.87 10.84 14.78
C VAL A 1 -2.26 9.64 14.07
N TYR A 2 -1.77 8.66 14.85
CA TYR A 2 -1.18 7.42 14.35
C TYR A 2 -1.80 6.20 15.02
N VAL A 3 -1.76 5.06 14.33
CA VAL A 3 -2.13 3.75 14.89
C VAL A 3 -0.89 3.15 15.57
N THR A 4 -0.98 2.86 16.85
CA THR A 4 0.11 2.27 17.64
C THR A 4 -0.02 0.76 17.79
N GLU A 5 -1.24 0.25 17.80
CA GLU A 5 -1.55 -1.16 17.98
C GLU A 5 -2.81 -1.52 17.19
N ILE A 6 -2.89 -2.76 16.71
CA ILE A 6 -4.09 -3.35 16.12
C ILE A 6 -4.29 -4.76 16.65
N LYS A 7 -5.49 -5.04 17.17
CA LYS A 7 -5.94 -6.38 17.55
C LYS A 7 -7.19 -6.75 16.76
N ILE A 8 -7.18 -7.94 16.17
CA ILE A 8 -8.30 -8.45 15.36
C ILE A 8 -8.61 -9.87 15.82
N SER A 9 -9.86 -10.12 16.21
CA SER A 9 -10.32 -11.44 16.63
C SER A 9 -11.62 -11.82 15.93
N ASN A 10 -11.67 -13.04 15.43
CA ASN A 10 -12.84 -13.63 14.75
C ASN A 10 -13.32 -12.84 13.52
N VAL A 11 -12.44 -12.12 12.83
CA VAL A 11 -12.73 -11.43 11.58
C VAL A 11 -12.28 -12.30 10.40
N LYS A 12 -13.23 -12.77 9.59
CA LYS A 12 -12.97 -13.62 8.41
C LYS A 12 -12.05 -14.81 8.75
N GLY A 13 -10.82 -14.82 8.24
CA GLY A 13 -9.83 -15.88 8.48
C GLY A 13 -8.96 -15.67 9.74
N PHE A 14 -9.15 -14.57 10.47
CA PHE A 14 -8.41 -14.27 11.69
C PHE A 14 -9.21 -14.71 12.91
N ALA A 15 -8.95 -15.94 13.39
CA ALA A 15 -9.58 -16.51 14.58
C ALA A 15 -8.65 -17.51 15.27
N GLY A 16 -8.66 -17.53 16.60
CA GLY A 16 -7.87 -18.45 17.42
C GLY A 16 -6.37 -18.22 17.27
N ALA A 17 -5.62 -19.22 16.78
CA ALA A 17 -4.18 -19.10 16.59
C ALA A 17 -3.78 -18.02 15.56
N ARG A 18 -4.70 -17.59 14.72
CA ARG A 18 -4.49 -16.56 13.69
C ARG A 18 -4.98 -15.18 14.11
N ASP A 19 -5.44 -14.99 15.35
CA ASP A 19 -5.81 -13.67 15.86
C ASP A 19 -4.64 -12.69 15.68
N VAL A 20 -4.96 -11.44 15.33
CA VAL A 20 -3.95 -10.41 15.11
C VAL A 20 -3.69 -9.67 16.42
N ASP A 21 -2.43 -9.52 16.79
CA ASP A 21 -1.96 -8.62 17.85
C ASP A 21 -0.64 -8.02 17.40
N LEU A 22 -0.72 -6.83 16.79
CA LEU A 22 0.43 -6.14 16.17
C LEU A 22 0.64 -4.78 16.81
N ARG A 23 1.88 -4.52 17.19
CA ARG A 23 2.36 -3.17 17.51
C ARG A 23 2.94 -2.54 16.25
N LEU A 24 2.51 -1.29 15.97
CA LEU A 24 2.91 -0.52 14.80
C LEU A 24 3.83 0.66 15.15
N THR A 25 4.21 0.77 16.43
CA THR A 25 5.24 1.69 16.91
C THR A 25 6.62 1.13 16.55
N ARG A 26 7.48 1.96 15.98
CA ARG A 26 8.84 1.56 15.61
C ARG A 26 9.76 1.42 16.82
N PRO A 27 10.91 0.77 16.67
CA PRO A 27 11.88 0.60 17.78
C PRO A 27 12.37 1.92 18.38
N ASP A 28 12.42 3.00 17.59
CA ASP A 28 12.79 4.35 18.01
C ASP A 28 11.63 5.16 18.63
N GLY A 29 10.45 4.56 18.73
CA GLY A 29 9.24 5.21 19.24
C GLY A 29 8.48 6.03 18.20
N SER A 30 8.95 6.14 16.96
CA SER A 30 8.26 6.86 15.89
C SER A 30 7.08 6.06 15.30
N HIS A 31 6.17 6.74 14.62
CA HIS A 31 4.96 6.16 14.03
C HIS A 31 4.86 6.42 12.52
N ALA A 32 5.26 7.62 12.06
CA ALA A 32 5.27 7.98 10.65
C ALA A 32 6.23 7.11 9.85
N GLY A 33 5.99 6.89 8.54
CA GLY A 33 6.85 6.16 7.60
C GLY A 33 6.18 4.93 6.98
N TRP A 34 6.93 3.84 6.73
CA TRP A 34 6.52 2.78 5.81
C TRP A 34 6.42 1.41 6.49
N THR A 35 5.19 0.94 6.68
CA THR A 35 4.88 -0.40 7.21
C THR A 35 4.33 -1.27 6.07
N VAL A 36 4.89 -2.45 5.89
CA VAL A 36 4.55 -3.38 4.81
C VAL A 36 3.94 -4.67 5.38
N LEU A 37 2.74 -4.98 4.96
CA LEU A 37 2.07 -6.25 5.21
C LEU A 37 2.35 -7.20 4.03
N ALA A 38 3.23 -8.16 4.23
CA ALA A 38 3.64 -9.12 3.21
C ALA A 38 3.10 -10.53 3.51
N GLY A 39 2.78 -11.29 2.46
CA GLY A 39 2.28 -12.66 2.59
C GLY A 39 1.65 -13.16 1.31
N ARG A 40 1.37 -14.46 1.25
CA ARG A 40 0.75 -15.14 0.10
C ARG A 40 -0.67 -14.63 -0.19
N ASN A 41 -1.21 -15.00 -1.35
CA ASN A 41 -2.63 -14.78 -1.66
C ASN A 41 -3.51 -15.47 -0.60
N GLY A 42 -4.58 -14.78 -0.19
CA GLY A 42 -5.50 -15.29 0.82
C GLY A 42 -5.01 -15.14 2.27
N SER A 43 -3.79 -14.64 2.54
CA SER A 43 -3.27 -14.43 3.90
C SER A 43 -4.06 -13.40 4.74
N GLY A 44 -4.92 -12.60 4.10
CA GLY A 44 -5.79 -11.63 4.78
C GLY A 44 -5.27 -10.19 4.80
N LYS A 45 -4.28 -9.84 3.98
CA LYS A 45 -3.71 -8.48 3.88
C LYS A 45 -4.76 -7.38 3.76
N THR A 46 -5.61 -7.48 2.74
CA THR A 46 -6.74 -6.55 2.52
C THR A 46 -7.70 -6.51 3.71
N THR A 47 -7.91 -7.65 4.38
CA THR A 47 -8.79 -7.72 5.55
C THR A 47 -8.24 -6.89 6.71
N ILE A 48 -6.93 -6.96 6.98
CA ILE A 48 -6.29 -6.13 8.02
C ILE A 48 -6.41 -4.66 7.67
N LEU A 49 -6.10 -4.25 6.43
CA LEU A 49 -6.24 -2.84 6.03
C LEU A 49 -7.68 -2.34 6.18
N ARG A 50 -8.66 -3.10 5.71
CA ARG A 50 -10.08 -2.74 5.86
C ARG A 50 -10.51 -2.71 7.33
N ALA A 51 -10.01 -3.60 8.18
CA ALA A 51 -10.28 -3.59 9.61
C ALA A 51 -9.73 -2.33 10.29
N ILE A 52 -8.49 -1.93 9.97
CA ILE A 52 -7.90 -0.67 10.42
C ILE A 52 -8.74 0.52 9.93
N ALA A 53 -9.10 0.55 8.64
CA ALA A 53 -9.90 1.62 8.06
C ALA A 53 -11.24 1.80 8.76
N LEU A 54 -11.96 0.71 9.03
CA LEU A 54 -13.26 0.75 9.74
C LEU A 54 -13.09 1.23 11.19
N ALA A 55 -12.05 0.77 11.88
CA ALA A 55 -11.77 1.18 13.24
C ALA A 55 -11.44 2.67 13.35
N LEU A 56 -10.75 3.23 12.34
CA LEU A 56 -10.44 4.66 12.26
C LEU A 56 -11.63 5.52 11.81
N ALA A 57 -12.45 4.99 10.93
CA ALA A 57 -13.58 5.72 10.33
C ALA A 57 -14.83 5.76 11.22
N GLY A 58 -15.02 4.73 12.02
CA GLY A 58 -16.19 4.57 12.88
C GLY A 58 -17.46 4.06 12.17
N PRO A 59 -18.51 3.77 12.95
CA PRO A 59 -19.73 3.13 12.45
C PRO A 59 -20.46 3.92 11.36
N ASP A 60 -20.57 5.21 11.49
CA ASP A 60 -21.34 6.06 10.57
C ASP A 60 -20.70 6.11 9.18
N VAL A 61 -19.38 6.28 9.12
CA VAL A 61 -18.63 6.26 7.86
C VAL A 61 -18.64 4.86 7.26
N ALA A 62 -18.51 3.84 8.09
CA ALA A 62 -18.51 2.44 7.66
C ALA A 62 -19.83 2.01 7.00
N LEU A 63 -20.96 2.50 7.46
CA LEU A 63 -22.27 2.28 6.81
C LEU A 63 -22.35 2.89 5.41
N GLY A 64 -21.61 3.97 5.16
CA GLY A 64 -21.48 4.56 3.83
C GLY A 64 -20.55 3.78 2.88
N LEU A 65 -19.65 2.95 3.42
CA LEU A 65 -18.66 2.20 2.66
C LEU A 65 -19.12 0.79 2.28
N THR A 66 -19.83 0.11 3.16
CA THR A 66 -20.35 -1.23 2.93
C THR A 66 -21.66 -1.45 3.70
N LEU A 67 -22.59 -2.14 3.06
CA LEU A 67 -23.92 -2.41 3.61
C LEU A 67 -24.04 -3.79 4.27
N ASP A 68 -23.07 -4.67 4.03
CA ASP A 68 -23.11 -6.07 4.47
C ASP A 68 -21.84 -6.45 5.24
N TYR A 69 -22.05 -6.82 6.49
CA TYR A 69 -21.02 -7.34 7.39
C TYR A 69 -21.18 -8.83 7.72
N ASP A 70 -22.15 -9.55 7.11
CA ASP A 70 -22.43 -10.94 7.45
C ASP A 70 -21.22 -11.87 7.25
N SER A 71 -20.39 -11.55 6.24
CA SER A 71 -19.15 -12.25 5.93
C SER A 71 -17.95 -11.85 6.80
N TRP A 72 -18.09 -10.85 7.68
CA TRP A 72 -16.98 -10.37 8.51
C TRP A 72 -16.76 -11.24 9.74
N VAL A 73 -17.81 -11.83 10.30
CA VAL A 73 -17.69 -12.70 11.47
C VAL A 73 -17.30 -14.11 11.01
N THR A 74 -16.20 -14.61 11.54
CA THR A 74 -15.73 -15.99 11.28
C THR A 74 -16.87 -17.00 11.53
N ASN A 75 -17.00 -17.97 10.64
CA ASN A 75 -18.02 -19.01 10.76
C ASN A 75 -17.97 -19.72 12.11
N GLY A 76 -19.13 -19.89 12.74
CA GLY A 76 -19.27 -20.51 14.06
C GLY A 76 -18.91 -19.61 15.26
N ARG A 77 -18.53 -18.34 15.01
CA ARG A 77 -18.28 -17.36 16.07
C ARG A 77 -19.50 -16.47 16.29
N ALA A 78 -19.71 -16.07 17.55
CA ALA A 78 -20.83 -15.22 17.93
C ALA A 78 -20.59 -13.75 17.61
N GLN A 79 -19.31 -13.32 17.60
CA GLN A 79 -18.91 -11.94 17.31
C GLN A 79 -17.50 -11.87 16.77
N ALA A 80 -17.21 -10.80 16.04
CA ALA A 80 -15.87 -10.38 15.66
C ALA A 80 -15.54 -9.05 16.35
N MET A 81 -14.24 -8.75 16.51
CA MET A 81 -13.77 -7.55 17.18
C MET A 81 -12.51 -7.01 16.52
N VAL A 82 -12.44 -5.70 16.41
CA VAL A 82 -11.21 -4.96 16.04
C VAL A 82 -10.98 -3.89 17.10
N THR A 83 -9.77 -3.85 17.63
CA THR A 83 -9.33 -2.81 18.58
C THR A 83 -8.10 -2.13 17.99
N THR A 84 -8.06 -0.81 18.01
CA THR A 84 -6.88 -0.01 17.65
C THR A 84 -6.39 0.81 18.83
N GLY A 85 -5.08 0.80 19.06
CA GLY A 85 -4.41 1.80 19.88
C GLY A 85 -4.07 3.00 19.02
N LEU A 86 -4.21 4.20 19.57
CA LEU A 86 -4.01 5.47 18.88
C LEU A 86 -3.10 6.39 19.69
N THR A 87 -2.34 7.24 19.01
CA THR A 87 -1.61 8.36 19.63
C THR A 87 -1.79 9.62 18.84
N GLN A 88 -1.85 10.75 19.54
CA GLN A 88 -1.90 12.07 18.93
C GLN A 88 -0.53 12.53 18.50
N ASP A 89 -0.51 13.39 17.49
CA ASP A 89 0.61 14.22 17.12
C ASP A 89 0.35 15.67 17.57
N ASP A 90 1.39 16.47 17.72
CA ASP A 90 1.29 17.87 18.19
C ASP A 90 0.38 18.76 17.30
N GLY A 91 0.16 18.34 16.05
CA GLY A 91 -0.74 19.03 15.11
C GLY A 91 -2.21 18.60 15.16
N ASP A 92 -2.56 17.60 15.99
CA ASP A 92 -3.92 17.11 16.13
C ASP A 92 -4.67 17.98 17.17
N VAL A 93 -5.61 18.76 16.70
CA VAL A 93 -6.42 19.63 17.56
C VAL A 93 -7.66 18.88 17.99
N SER A 94 -7.85 18.72 19.30
CA SER A 94 -9.13 18.28 19.84
C SER A 94 -10.07 19.47 19.99
N ILE A 95 -11.36 19.22 19.83
CA ILE A 95 -12.40 20.20 20.21
C ILE A 95 -12.32 20.36 21.74
N ASP A 96 -12.23 21.59 22.25
CA ASP A 96 -12.15 21.92 23.66
C ASP A 96 -10.91 21.46 24.45
N ASP A 97 -9.72 21.34 23.83
CA ASP A 97 -8.49 20.92 24.50
C ASP A 97 -8.57 19.57 25.26
N ARG A 98 -9.52 18.72 24.92
CA ARG A 98 -9.65 17.40 25.53
C ARG A 98 -8.72 16.39 24.85
N PRO A 99 -8.04 15.52 25.60
CA PRO A 99 -7.20 14.49 25.00
C PRO A 99 -8.06 13.53 24.17
N LEU A 100 -7.59 13.18 22.97
CA LEU A 100 -8.19 12.09 22.18
C LEU A 100 -8.09 10.77 22.95
N LEU A 101 -9.08 9.91 22.73
CA LEU A 101 -9.09 8.58 23.32
C LEU A 101 -7.90 7.76 22.80
N PRO A 102 -7.29 6.93 23.66
CA PRO A 102 -6.11 6.14 23.30
C PRO A 102 -6.41 4.98 22.35
N GLY A 103 -7.66 4.83 21.88
CA GLY A 103 -8.01 3.77 20.96
C GLY A 103 -9.50 3.69 20.63
N THR A 104 -9.83 2.80 19.71
CA THR A 104 -11.20 2.51 19.27
C THR A 104 -11.47 1.01 19.30
N VAL A 105 -12.73 0.64 19.50
CA VAL A 105 -13.18 -0.75 19.43
C VAL A 105 -14.40 -0.84 18.51
N ILE A 106 -14.32 -1.72 17.53
CA ILE A 106 -15.46 -2.08 16.68
C ILE A 106 -15.82 -3.55 16.94
N LEU A 107 -17.11 -3.78 17.15
CA LEU A 107 -17.69 -5.10 17.37
C LEU A 107 -18.68 -5.43 16.25
N TRP A 108 -18.67 -6.68 15.83
CA TRP A 108 -19.66 -7.24 14.92
C TRP A 108 -20.37 -8.43 15.59
N PRO A 109 -21.36 -8.18 16.49
CA PRO A 109 -22.14 -9.26 17.07
C PRO A 109 -23.11 -9.85 16.03
N ARG A 110 -23.23 -11.19 16.05
CA ARG A 110 -24.23 -11.91 15.28
C ARG A 110 -25.52 -12.02 16.11
N LEU A 111 -26.57 -11.40 15.63
CA LEU A 111 -27.88 -11.45 16.29
C LEU A 111 -28.49 -12.85 16.23
N LYS A 112 -29.50 -13.10 17.07
CA LYS A 112 -30.27 -14.37 17.06
C LYS A 112 -30.92 -14.65 15.69
N SER A 113 -31.21 -13.63 14.90
CA SER A 113 -31.69 -13.73 13.53
C SER A 113 -30.64 -14.24 12.53
N GLY A 114 -29.37 -14.33 12.94
CA GLY A 114 -28.23 -14.64 12.06
C GLY A 114 -27.58 -13.41 11.44
N ARG A 115 -28.25 -12.24 11.46
CA ARG A 115 -27.72 -10.98 10.90
C ARG A 115 -26.57 -10.45 11.76
N VAL A 116 -25.54 -9.91 11.12
CA VAL A 116 -24.44 -9.21 11.76
C VAL A 116 -24.73 -7.69 11.77
N VAL A 117 -24.49 -7.06 12.89
CA VAL A 117 -24.56 -5.59 13.01
C VAL A 117 -23.20 -5.07 13.46
N MET A 118 -22.86 -3.85 13.09
CA MET A 118 -21.64 -3.21 13.56
C MET A 118 -21.96 -2.26 14.72
N ILE A 119 -21.16 -2.32 15.75
CA ILE A 119 -21.26 -1.46 16.93
C ILE A 119 -19.88 -0.86 17.18
N GLY A 120 -19.83 0.45 17.31
CA GLY A 120 -18.63 1.13 17.79
C GLY A 120 -18.72 1.28 19.30
N ASP A 121 -17.67 0.94 20.00
CA ASP A 121 -17.48 1.23 21.42
C ASP A 121 -16.26 2.15 21.54
N ALA A 122 -16.54 3.43 21.74
CA ALA A 122 -15.57 4.43 22.14
C ALA A 122 -16.20 5.16 23.33
N PRO A 123 -15.60 5.09 24.53
CA PRO A 123 -16.04 5.93 25.63
C PRO A 123 -16.00 7.38 25.14
N ASP A 124 -17.12 8.08 25.20
CA ASP A 124 -17.29 9.44 24.64
C ASP A 124 -17.01 9.53 23.11
N ALA A 125 -17.82 8.80 22.30
CA ALA A 125 -17.74 8.82 20.82
C ALA A 125 -17.77 10.25 20.23
N GLU A 126 -18.33 11.22 20.95
CA GLU A 126 -18.33 12.64 20.59
C GLU A 126 -16.94 13.30 20.75
N LEU A 127 -16.00 12.66 21.43
CA LEU A 127 -14.66 13.19 21.74
C LEU A 127 -13.53 12.35 21.10
N GLY A 128 -13.87 11.25 20.46
CA GLY A 128 -12.91 10.32 19.86
C GLY A 128 -12.64 10.61 18.38
N PRO A 129 -11.90 9.74 17.71
CA PRO A 129 -11.57 9.86 16.28
C PRO A 129 -12.80 9.83 15.35
N TRP A 130 -13.99 9.55 15.86
CA TRP A 130 -15.24 9.52 15.12
C TRP A 130 -16.09 10.79 15.29
N ALA A 131 -15.56 11.80 16.00
CA ALA A 131 -16.24 13.08 16.18
C ALA A 131 -16.47 13.77 14.82
N PRO A 132 -17.69 14.32 14.56
CA PRO A 132 -18.04 14.89 13.25
C PRO A 132 -17.17 16.07 12.83
N ASP A 133 -16.71 16.86 13.79
CA ASP A 133 -16.00 18.13 13.59
C ASP A 133 -14.50 18.04 13.96
N LEU A 134 -13.93 16.85 13.99
CA LEU A 134 -12.54 16.65 14.36
C LEU A 134 -11.60 17.29 13.33
N GLN A 135 -10.85 18.30 13.74
CA GLN A 135 -9.78 18.89 12.95
C GLN A 135 -8.46 18.17 13.24
N GLY A 136 -7.61 18.02 12.21
CA GLY A 136 -6.31 17.39 12.37
C GLY A 136 -6.30 15.86 12.21
N TRP A 137 -7.46 15.21 12.10
CA TRP A 137 -7.57 13.79 11.90
C TRP A 137 -7.57 13.44 10.41
N PHE A 138 -6.53 12.75 9.95
CA PHE A 138 -6.47 12.32 8.56
C PHE A 138 -6.27 10.81 8.45
N CYS A 139 -7.20 10.15 7.78
CA CYS A 139 -7.09 8.77 7.37
C CYS A 139 -7.58 8.62 5.93
N ALA A 140 -6.78 7.99 5.07
CA ALA A 140 -7.17 7.64 3.70
C ALA A 140 -6.83 6.19 3.38
N GLY A 141 -7.62 5.55 2.50
CA GLY A 141 -7.43 4.16 2.12
C GLY A 141 -7.64 3.94 0.63
N TYR A 142 -6.68 3.32 -0.02
CA TYR A 142 -6.64 3.10 -1.45
C TYR A 142 -6.64 1.62 -1.77
N GLY A 143 -7.58 1.18 -2.61
CA GLY A 143 -7.63 -0.17 -3.15
C GLY A 143 -6.62 -0.41 -4.27
N PRO A 144 -6.56 -1.64 -4.83
CA PRO A 144 -5.63 -1.99 -5.92
C PRO A 144 -5.97 -1.29 -7.24
N PHE A 145 -7.24 -0.95 -7.47
CA PHE A 145 -7.72 -0.35 -8.72
C PHE A 145 -7.73 1.18 -8.65
N ARG A 146 -6.54 1.79 -8.70
CA ARG A 146 -6.34 3.25 -8.70
C ARG A 146 -6.49 3.84 -10.10
N ARG A 147 -7.72 3.89 -10.62
CA ARG A 147 -8.02 4.33 -11.99
C ARG A 147 -8.23 5.84 -12.05
N LEU A 148 -7.64 6.51 -13.06
CA LEU A 148 -7.90 7.93 -13.38
C LEU A 148 -9.22 8.14 -14.14
N VAL A 149 -9.83 7.08 -14.65
CA VAL A 149 -11.05 7.15 -15.45
C VAL A 149 -11.90 5.91 -15.20
N GLY A 150 -13.21 6.03 -15.40
CA GLY A 150 -14.17 4.93 -15.23
C GLY A 150 -14.79 4.93 -13.83
N GLY A 151 -15.39 3.79 -13.49
CA GLY A 151 -16.18 3.61 -12.28
C GLY A 151 -17.68 3.68 -12.53
N SER A 152 -18.48 3.03 -11.65
CA SER A 152 -19.93 3.12 -11.69
C SER A 152 -20.41 4.49 -11.20
N ALA A 153 -21.56 4.94 -11.67
CA ALA A 153 -22.13 6.22 -11.23
C ALA A 153 -22.39 6.26 -9.70
N GLU A 154 -22.69 5.11 -9.10
CA GLU A 154 -22.89 4.97 -7.67
C GLU A 154 -21.57 5.16 -6.90
N ALA A 155 -20.52 4.46 -7.32
CA ALA A 155 -19.20 4.58 -6.71
C ALA A 155 -18.62 5.99 -6.87
N GLN A 156 -18.83 6.64 -8.02
CA GLN A 156 -18.39 8.02 -8.25
C GLN A 156 -19.08 9.02 -7.34
N ARG A 157 -20.36 8.82 -6.98
CA ARG A 157 -21.05 9.70 -6.00
C ARG A 157 -20.35 9.71 -4.64
N LEU A 158 -19.76 8.59 -4.22
CA LEU A 158 -18.99 8.52 -2.98
C LEU A 158 -17.71 9.38 -3.04
N MET A 159 -17.16 9.57 -4.23
CA MET A 159 -15.88 10.27 -4.47
C MET A 159 -16.03 11.78 -4.73
N GLN A 160 -17.22 12.27 -5.04
CA GLN A 160 -17.46 13.66 -5.49
C GLN A 160 -17.02 14.71 -4.47
N ARG A 161 -17.26 14.48 -3.18
CA ARG A 161 -16.90 15.42 -2.13
C ARG A 161 -15.80 14.84 -1.25
N PRO A 162 -14.68 15.57 -1.06
CA PRO A 162 -13.67 15.17 -0.08
C PRO A 162 -14.29 15.00 1.31
N GLY A 163 -13.89 13.93 2.00
CA GLY A 163 -14.42 13.62 3.33
C GLY A 163 -14.11 12.18 3.74
N PRO A 164 -14.45 11.76 4.96
CA PRO A 164 -14.08 10.45 5.49
C PRO A 164 -14.52 9.27 4.60
N VAL A 165 -15.75 9.31 4.04
CA VAL A 165 -16.23 8.24 3.13
C VAL A 165 -15.42 8.21 1.84
N SER A 166 -15.19 9.36 1.18
CA SER A 166 -14.46 9.39 -0.08
C SER A 166 -13.00 9.00 0.06
N ARG A 167 -12.37 9.33 1.20
CA ARG A 167 -10.99 8.94 1.50
C ARG A 167 -10.78 7.43 1.58
N LEU A 168 -11.84 6.66 1.87
CA LEU A 168 -11.77 5.22 2.06
C LEU A 168 -12.51 4.44 0.96
N ALA A 169 -13.28 5.11 0.10
CA ALA A 169 -14.20 4.48 -0.84
C ALA A 169 -13.51 3.47 -1.77
N THR A 170 -12.31 3.77 -2.30
CA THR A 170 -11.60 2.87 -3.22
C THR A 170 -11.05 1.62 -2.54
N LEU A 171 -10.82 1.63 -1.23
CA LEU A 171 -10.39 0.47 -0.47
C LEU A 171 -11.53 -0.56 -0.30
N PHE A 172 -12.79 -0.11 -0.30
CA PHE A 172 -13.97 -0.95 -0.10
C PHE A 172 -14.73 -1.26 -1.39
N ASN A 173 -14.63 -0.40 -2.40
CA ASN A 173 -15.36 -0.50 -3.64
C ASN A 173 -14.41 -0.47 -4.84
N GLU A 174 -14.30 -1.61 -5.53
CA GLU A 174 -13.43 -1.79 -6.70
C GLU A 174 -13.89 -0.95 -7.92
N ASP A 175 -15.16 -0.57 -7.95
CA ASP A 175 -15.70 0.31 -9.00
C ASP A 175 -15.43 1.80 -8.75
N ALA A 176 -14.98 2.18 -7.56
CA ALA A 176 -14.60 3.55 -7.30
C ALA A 176 -13.32 3.91 -8.06
N SER A 177 -13.31 5.07 -8.72
CA SER A 177 -12.15 5.59 -9.43
C SER A 177 -11.62 6.85 -8.76
N LEU A 178 -10.36 7.19 -9.01
CA LEU A 178 -9.72 8.42 -8.56
C LEU A 178 -9.81 9.53 -9.63
N ALA A 179 -10.79 9.45 -10.54
CA ALA A 179 -11.00 10.44 -11.60
C ALA A 179 -11.24 11.86 -11.08
N GLU A 180 -11.79 11.96 -9.86
CA GLU A 180 -12.04 13.23 -9.18
C GLU A 180 -10.77 14.06 -8.96
N GLY A 181 -9.59 13.45 -8.86
CA GLY A 181 -8.31 14.16 -8.80
C GLY A 181 -8.04 14.99 -10.06
N VAL A 182 -8.35 14.47 -11.25
CA VAL A 182 -8.21 15.21 -12.51
C VAL A 182 -9.28 16.29 -12.63
N THR A 183 -10.52 15.97 -12.30
CA THR A 183 -11.64 16.93 -12.28
C THR A 183 -11.33 18.11 -11.35
N TRP A 184 -10.76 17.84 -10.19
CA TRP A 184 -10.31 18.86 -9.25
C TRP A 184 -9.20 19.75 -9.83
N LEU A 185 -8.22 19.19 -10.56
CA LEU A 185 -7.19 20.00 -11.23
C LEU A 185 -7.79 20.92 -12.31
N ILE A 186 -8.78 20.42 -13.05
CA ILE A 186 -9.53 21.22 -14.04
C ILE A 186 -10.26 22.38 -13.34
N ASP A 187 -10.95 22.12 -12.23
CA ASP A 187 -11.61 23.18 -11.44
C ASP A 187 -10.61 24.22 -10.93
N LEU A 188 -9.48 23.79 -10.37
CA LEU A 188 -8.40 24.72 -9.96
C LEU A 188 -7.88 25.55 -11.13
N HIS A 189 -7.73 24.95 -12.32
CA HIS A 189 -7.30 25.65 -13.52
C HIS A 189 -8.32 26.73 -13.92
N LEU A 190 -9.62 26.42 -13.93
CA LEU A 190 -10.68 27.37 -14.26
C LEU A 190 -10.71 28.52 -13.24
N ARG A 191 -10.70 28.25 -11.95
CA ARG A 191 -10.67 29.26 -10.88
C ARG A 191 -9.42 30.14 -10.97
N ARG A 192 -8.28 29.58 -11.34
CA ARG A 192 -7.05 30.36 -11.60
C ARG A 192 -7.28 31.36 -12.73
N LEU A 193 -7.95 30.97 -13.83
CA LEU A 193 -8.28 31.86 -14.94
C LEU A 193 -9.24 32.99 -14.52
N GLU A 194 -10.08 32.73 -13.52
CA GLU A 194 -10.96 33.71 -12.88
C GLU A 194 -10.24 34.62 -11.87
N GLY A 195 -8.93 34.45 -11.71
CA GLY A 195 -8.10 35.28 -10.82
C GLY A 195 -8.02 34.80 -9.37
N ASN A 196 -8.48 33.58 -9.05
CA ASN A 196 -8.38 32.99 -7.71
C ASN A 196 -6.92 32.61 -7.42
N LYS A 197 -6.27 33.33 -6.51
CA LYS A 197 -4.87 33.13 -6.13
C LYS A 197 -4.63 31.79 -5.43
N GLN A 198 -5.50 31.39 -4.50
CA GLN A 198 -5.38 30.15 -3.75
C GLN A 198 -5.47 28.94 -4.70
N ALA A 199 -6.39 28.96 -5.67
CA ALA A 199 -6.47 27.91 -6.68
C ALA A 199 -5.22 27.86 -7.59
N ALA A 200 -4.64 29.03 -7.90
CA ALA A 200 -3.39 29.10 -8.67
C ALA A 200 -2.20 28.50 -7.90
N GLU A 201 -2.07 28.80 -6.61
CA GLU A 201 -1.01 28.26 -5.74
C GLU A 201 -1.14 26.74 -5.57
N LEU A 202 -2.36 26.24 -5.32
CA LEU A 202 -2.62 24.83 -5.13
C LEU A 202 -2.39 24.04 -6.43
N LEU A 203 -2.81 24.56 -7.58
CA LEU A 203 -2.53 23.97 -8.89
C LEU A 203 -1.03 23.92 -9.17
N ALA A 204 -0.31 25.02 -8.95
CA ALA A 204 1.13 25.08 -9.16
C ALA A 204 1.88 24.08 -8.26
N PHE A 205 1.46 23.97 -7.00
CA PHE A 205 1.99 23.02 -6.05
C PHE A 205 1.76 21.56 -6.50
N ALA A 206 0.52 21.20 -6.88
CA ALA A 206 0.19 19.85 -7.34
C ALA A 206 1.00 19.45 -8.58
N LEU A 207 1.15 20.36 -9.57
CA LEU A 207 1.96 20.09 -10.75
C LEU A 207 3.45 19.99 -10.44
N HIS A 208 3.96 20.80 -9.51
CA HIS A 208 5.35 20.72 -9.05
C HIS A 208 5.63 19.36 -8.39
N LEU A 209 4.77 18.93 -7.46
CA LEU A 209 4.89 17.65 -6.78
C LEU A 209 4.90 16.47 -7.74
N LEU A 210 4.02 16.45 -8.75
CA LEU A 210 4.01 15.43 -9.79
C LEU A 210 5.27 15.39 -10.64
N ASN A 211 5.97 16.52 -10.77
CA ASN A 211 7.22 16.65 -11.54
C ASN A 211 8.47 16.38 -10.71
N ASP A 212 8.34 16.23 -9.39
CA ASP A 212 9.48 15.98 -8.50
C ASP A 212 9.80 14.46 -8.41
N GLY A 213 10.24 13.91 -9.55
CA GLY A 213 10.69 12.53 -9.65
C GLY A 213 9.58 11.48 -9.57
N LEU A 214 8.29 11.89 -9.60
CA LEU A 214 7.17 10.95 -9.57
C LEU A 214 7.07 10.14 -10.86
N LEU A 215 7.18 10.70 -12.03
CA LEU A 215 7.03 10.01 -13.30
C LEU A 215 8.38 9.49 -13.82
N PRO A 216 8.51 8.17 -14.13
CA PRO A 216 9.73 7.60 -14.67
C PRO A 216 9.98 8.04 -16.12
N ASP A 217 11.14 7.62 -16.66
CA ASP A 217 11.48 7.72 -18.07
C ASP A 217 11.52 9.16 -18.63
N GLY A 218 11.69 10.18 -17.78
CA GLY A 218 11.75 11.58 -18.18
C GLY A 218 10.42 12.19 -18.63
N PHE A 219 9.30 11.54 -18.28
CA PHE A 219 7.99 12.17 -18.42
C PHE A 219 7.80 13.26 -17.39
N GLN A 220 7.20 14.35 -17.81
CA GLN A 220 6.82 15.47 -16.96
C GLN A 220 5.35 15.84 -17.21
N VAL A 221 4.67 16.21 -16.15
CA VAL A 221 3.34 16.84 -16.27
C VAL A 221 3.53 18.23 -16.85
N ASP A 222 2.90 18.49 -17.99
CA ASP A 222 3.11 19.72 -18.75
C ASP A 222 2.06 20.80 -18.45
N ARG A 223 0.77 20.39 -18.47
CA ARG A 223 -0.34 21.31 -18.26
C ARG A 223 -1.63 20.60 -17.85
N VAL A 224 -2.57 21.41 -17.37
CA VAL A 224 -3.98 21.06 -17.20
C VAL A 224 -4.81 21.98 -18.08
N ASP A 225 -5.79 21.45 -18.77
CA ASP A 225 -6.81 22.18 -19.52
C ASP A 225 -8.19 21.50 -19.39
N SER A 226 -9.18 21.95 -20.16
CA SER A 226 -10.54 21.38 -20.14
C SER A 226 -10.59 19.89 -20.51
N ASP A 227 -9.61 19.39 -21.25
CA ASP A 227 -9.53 17.98 -21.66
C ASP A 227 -8.80 17.10 -20.65
N GLY A 228 -8.21 17.68 -19.60
CA GLY A 228 -7.57 16.99 -18.49
C GLY A 228 -6.10 17.31 -18.28
N LEU A 229 -5.39 16.31 -17.76
CA LEU A 229 -3.96 16.38 -17.42
C LEU A 229 -3.13 15.85 -18.59
N TRP A 230 -2.05 16.59 -18.93
CA TRP A 230 -1.15 16.27 -20.03
C TRP A 230 0.26 16.01 -19.51
N ALA A 231 0.88 14.95 -20.00
CA ALA A 231 2.30 14.69 -19.84
C ALA A 231 3.08 15.02 -21.10
N ARG A 232 4.37 15.32 -20.94
CA ARG A 232 5.30 15.62 -22.03
C ARG A 232 6.59 14.82 -21.89
N ARG A 233 7.09 14.32 -23.03
CA ARG A 233 8.41 13.71 -23.14
C ARG A 233 9.00 14.03 -24.51
N HIS A 234 10.26 14.45 -24.57
CA HIS A 234 10.97 14.81 -25.82
C HIS A 234 10.17 15.72 -26.75
N GLY A 235 9.44 16.68 -26.18
CA GLY A 235 8.61 17.64 -26.94
C GLY A 235 7.24 17.12 -27.36
N HIS A 236 6.95 15.84 -27.24
CA HIS A 236 5.62 15.27 -27.54
C HIS A 236 4.72 15.31 -26.31
N ARG A 237 3.48 15.73 -26.51
CA ARG A 237 2.43 15.76 -25.47
C ARG A 237 1.51 14.55 -25.62
N ILE A 238 1.19 13.95 -24.51
CA ILE A 238 0.30 12.79 -24.42
C ILE A 238 -0.71 13.04 -23.29
N PRO A 239 -2.02 12.88 -23.54
CA PRO A 239 -2.99 12.95 -22.44
C PRO A 239 -2.67 11.88 -21.37
N MET A 240 -2.72 12.24 -20.11
CA MET A 240 -2.45 11.28 -19.01
C MET A 240 -3.35 10.04 -19.09
N ARG A 241 -4.61 10.20 -19.55
CA ARG A 241 -5.56 9.10 -19.74
C ARG A 241 -5.11 8.03 -20.77
N GLU A 242 -4.20 8.39 -21.68
CA GLU A 242 -3.68 7.49 -22.74
C GLU A 242 -2.34 6.85 -22.34
N MET A 243 -1.78 7.22 -21.19
CA MET A 243 -0.57 6.61 -20.67
C MET A 243 -0.86 5.20 -20.10
N SER A 244 0.20 4.42 -19.87
CA SER A 244 0.06 3.08 -19.27
C SER A 244 -0.52 3.15 -17.86
N ASP A 245 -1.10 2.02 -17.41
CA ASP A 245 -1.78 1.93 -16.11
C ASP A 245 -0.91 2.34 -14.93
N GLY A 246 0.39 2.04 -14.97
CA GLY A 246 1.32 2.41 -13.90
C GLY A 246 1.44 3.92 -13.71
N TYR A 247 1.62 4.68 -14.81
CA TYR A 247 1.65 6.15 -14.74
C TYR A 247 0.33 6.72 -14.21
N ARG A 248 -0.79 6.17 -14.71
CA ARG A 248 -2.12 6.60 -14.31
C ARG A 248 -2.40 6.31 -12.84
N ALA A 249 -2.06 5.11 -12.36
CA ALA A 249 -2.34 4.68 -10.99
C ALA A 249 -1.57 5.52 -9.96
N VAL A 250 -0.29 5.80 -10.23
CA VAL A 250 0.52 6.62 -9.33
C VAL A 250 0.09 8.08 -9.33
N THR A 251 -0.16 8.63 -10.53
CA THR A 251 -0.67 10.01 -10.64
C THR A 251 -2.01 10.14 -9.92
N ALA A 252 -2.92 9.17 -10.08
CA ALA A 252 -4.21 9.14 -9.41
C ALA A 252 -4.08 9.13 -7.89
N LEU A 253 -3.22 8.25 -7.35
CA LEU A 253 -2.96 8.14 -5.92
C LEU A 253 -2.45 9.45 -5.34
N VAL A 254 -1.42 10.04 -5.95
CA VAL A 254 -0.80 11.27 -5.43
C VAL A 254 -1.74 12.46 -5.54
N LEU A 255 -2.45 12.61 -6.66
CA LEU A 255 -3.41 13.68 -6.84
C LEU A 255 -4.56 13.60 -5.85
N ASP A 256 -5.13 12.40 -5.64
CA ASP A 256 -6.22 12.27 -4.68
C ASP A 256 -5.73 12.51 -3.24
N LEU A 257 -4.53 12.02 -2.88
CA LEU A 257 -3.96 12.26 -1.57
C LEU A 257 -3.77 13.75 -1.30
N VAL A 258 -3.21 14.51 -2.25
CA VAL A 258 -3.07 15.98 -2.13
C VAL A 258 -4.43 16.66 -2.04
N ARG A 259 -5.40 16.27 -2.87
CA ARG A 259 -6.78 16.78 -2.84
C ARG A 259 -7.42 16.58 -1.47
N GLN A 260 -7.35 15.36 -0.92
CA GLN A 260 -7.94 15.00 0.36
C GLN A 260 -7.26 15.71 1.53
N MET A 261 -5.92 15.82 1.51
CA MET A 261 -5.18 16.55 2.55
C MET A 261 -5.48 18.05 2.50
N SER A 262 -5.49 18.66 1.31
CA SER A 262 -5.85 20.07 1.16
C SER A 262 -7.28 20.35 1.64
N ALA A 263 -8.19 19.41 1.45
CA ALA A 263 -9.57 19.55 1.95
C ALA A 263 -9.70 19.29 3.47
N ALA A 264 -8.81 18.47 4.03
CA ALA A 264 -8.78 18.20 5.47
C ALA A 264 -8.15 19.36 6.27
N PHE A 265 -7.24 20.09 5.65
CA PHE A 265 -6.50 21.19 6.27
C PHE A 265 -6.64 22.48 5.45
N PRO A 266 -7.87 23.04 5.37
CA PRO A 266 -8.18 24.15 4.45
C PRO A 266 -7.45 25.45 4.79
N ASP A 267 -7.06 25.62 6.05
CA ASP A 267 -6.37 26.81 6.55
C ASP A 267 -4.84 26.74 6.40
N SER A 268 -4.31 25.58 5.98
CA SER A 268 -2.88 25.38 5.75
C SER A 268 -2.50 25.71 4.31
N ALA A 269 -1.28 26.24 4.11
CA ALA A 269 -0.70 26.33 2.78
C ALA A 269 -0.55 24.91 2.17
N PRO A 270 -0.61 24.73 0.83
CA PRO A 270 -0.55 23.41 0.21
C PRO A 270 0.66 22.57 0.64
N SER A 271 1.84 23.19 0.73
CA SER A 271 3.08 22.56 1.18
C SER A 271 3.04 22.17 2.67
N GLU A 272 2.32 22.91 3.49
CA GLU A 272 2.14 22.61 4.90
C GLU A 272 1.08 21.51 5.10
N ALA A 273 -0.01 21.54 4.33
CA ALA A 273 -1.06 20.53 4.41
C ALA A 273 -0.52 19.10 4.22
N ILE A 274 0.41 18.87 3.27
CA ILE A 274 0.99 17.55 3.02
C ILE A 274 2.01 17.10 4.09
N THR A 275 2.44 17.99 4.97
CA THR A 275 3.30 17.65 6.11
C THR A 275 2.53 17.37 7.40
N ARG A 276 1.20 17.45 7.37
CA ARG A 276 0.36 17.07 8.52
C ARG A 276 0.40 15.57 8.75
N SER A 277 0.22 15.18 10.01
CA SER A 277 0.15 13.78 10.43
C SER A 277 -1.11 13.09 9.92
N GLY A 278 -1.03 11.77 9.77
CA GLY A 278 -2.17 10.96 9.36
C GLY A 278 -1.81 9.51 9.04
N VAL A 279 -2.82 8.72 8.72
CA VAL A 279 -2.69 7.32 8.35
C VAL A 279 -3.13 7.11 6.90
N VAL A 280 -2.29 6.50 6.09
CA VAL A 280 -2.61 6.14 4.71
C VAL A 280 -2.45 4.65 4.49
N LEU A 281 -3.55 4.01 4.11
CA LEU A 281 -3.66 2.58 3.86
C LEU A 281 -3.67 2.33 2.36
N ILE A 282 -2.76 1.49 1.84
CA ILE A 282 -2.69 1.22 0.40
C ILE A 282 -2.67 -0.29 0.16
N ASP A 283 -3.73 -0.78 -0.46
CA ASP A 283 -3.82 -2.20 -0.84
C ASP A 283 -3.11 -2.44 -2.18
N GLU A 284 -2.29 -3.51 -2.23
CA GLU A 284 -1.50 -3.90 -3.41
C GLU A 284 -0.79 -2.72 -4.08
N ILE A 285 0.08 -2.02 -3.31
CA ILE A 285 0.78 -0.82 -3.80
C ILE A 285 1.55 -1.08 -5.09
N ASP A 286 2.07 -2.29 -5.28
CA ASP A 286 2.79 -2.77 -6.46
C ASP A 286 1.91 -2.97 -7.70
N ALA A 287 0.57 -3.02 -7.55
CA ALA A 287 -0.34 -3.24 -8.67
C ALA A 287 -0.13 -2.20 -9.78
N HIS A 288 0.09 -2.70 -11.00
CA HIS A 288 0.38 -1.93 -12.22
C HIS A 288 1.71 -1.18 -12.25
N LEU A 289 2.52 -1.20 -11.18
CA LEU A 289 3.82 -0.52 -11.15
C LEU A 289 4.91 -1.33 -11.82
N HIS A 290 5.69 -0.68 -12.68
CA HIS A 290 6.94 -1.27 -13.19
C HIS A 290 7.92 -1.50 -12.03
N VAL A 291 8.76 -2.55 -12.13
CA VAL A 291 9.70 -2.96 -11.07
C VAL A 291 10.57 -1.79 -10.57
N SER A 292 11.09 -0.95 -11.47
CA SER A 292 11.90 0.23 -11.10
C SER A 292 11.15 1.23 -10.23
N TRP A 293 9.82 1.26 -10.35
CA TRP A 293 8.94 2.11 -9.55
C TRP A 293 8.66 1.50 -8.19
N GLN A 294 8.44 0.18 -8.15
CA GLN A 294 8.26 -0.54 -6.89
C GLN A 294 9.42 -0.32 -5.93
N GLN A 295 10.66 -0.17 -6.45
CA GLN A 295 11.84 0.16 -5.66
C GLN A 295 11.85 1.60 -5.10
N LYS A 296 11.15 2.54 -5.73
CA LYS A 296 11.27 3.98 -5.43
C LYS A 296 10.07 4.56 -4.70
N ILE A 297 8.87 4.01 -4.92
CA ILE A 297 7.61 4.63 -4.49
C ILE A 297 7.53 4.83 -2.97
N GLY A 298 8.02 3.88 -2.16
CA GLY A 298 8.04 4.01 -0.70
C GLY A 298 8.91 5.17 -0.24
N GLY A 299 10.12 5.29 -0.79
CA GLY A 299 11.03 6.40 -0.50
C GLY A 299 10.46 7.75 -0.96
N TRP A 300 9.86 7.79 -2.15
CA TRP A 300 9.25 8.98 -2.69
C TRP A 300 8.08 9.48 -1.83
N LEU A 301 7.16 8.58 -1.46
CA LEU A 301 6.01 8.93 -0.60
C LEU A 301 6.47 9.42 0.79
N LYS A 302 7.44 8.76 1.42
CA LYS A 302 7.98 9.21 2.71
C LYS A 302 8.65 10.59 2.63
N ALA A 303 9.36 10.88 1.55
CA ALA A 303 10.03 12.16 1.37
C ALA A 303 9.04 13.33 1.22
N HIS A 304 7.92 13.10 0.53
CA HIS A 304 6.93 14.16 0.27
C HIS A 304 5.82 14.24 1.33
N PHE A 305 5.57 13.16 2.07
CA PHE A 305 4.58 13.08 3.15
C PHE A 305 5.25 12.58 4.44
N PRO A 306 6.16 13.36 5.05
CA PRO A 306 7.07 12.86 6.09
C PRO A 306 6.37 12.45 7.39
N ASN A 307 5.19 13.00 7.67
CA ASN A 307 4.44 12.72 8.90
C ASN A 307 3.25 11.78 8.65
N ILE A 308 3.20 11.10 7.51
CA ILE A 308 2.19 10.08 7.24
C ILE A 308 2.70 8.70 7.67
N GLN A 309 1.86 7.97 8.38
CA GLN A 309 2.00 6.54 8.63
C GLN A 309 1.40 5.78 7.45
N PHE A 310 2.26 5.29 6.56
CA PHE A 310 1.84 4.41 5.46
C PHE A 310 1.79 2.96 5.95
N ILE A 311 0.65 2.30 5.76
CA ILE A 311 0.49 0.85 5.96
C ILE A 311 0.05 0.27 4.63
N VAL A 312 0.93 -0.51 4.01
CA VAL A 312 0.72 -0.99 2.64
C VAL A 312 0.72 -2.51 2.57
N THR A 313 -0.03 -3.06 1.63
CA THR A 313 0.08 -4.49 1.28
C THR A 313 0.80 -4.65 -0.03
N THR A 314 1.48 -5.78 -0.20
CA THR A 314 2.21 -6.06 -1.42
C THR A 314 2.41 -7.56 -1.65
N HIS A 315 2.64 -7.91 -2.91
CA HIS A 315 3.22 -9.16 -3.38
C HIS A 315 4.64 -8.98 -3.97
N SER A 316 5.18 -7.76 -3.92
CA SER A 316 6.49 -7.44 -4.49
C SER A 316 7.60 -7.50 -3.44
N PRO A 317 8.69 -8.23 -3.71
CA PRO A 317 9.89 -8.19 -2.88
C PRO A 317 10.49 -6.78 -2.81
N TYR A 318 10.38 -6.00 -3.88
CA TYR A 318 10.95 -4.64 -3.96
C TYR A 318 10.22 -3.63 -3.07
N ILE A 319 8.92 -3.79 -2.88
CA ILE A 319 8.18 -2.98 -1.90
C ILE A 319 8.58 -3.38 -0.47
N CYS A 320 8.81 -4.68 -0.20
CA CYS A 320 9.29 -5.14 1.10
C CYS A 320 10.66 -4.56 1.44
N GLN A 321 11.54 -4.35 0.44
CA GLN A 321 12.86 -3.74 0.64
C GLN A 321 12.79 -2.29 1.14
N SER A 322 11.69 -1.59 0.96
CA SER A 322 11.50 -0.22 1.44
C SER A 322 10.93 -0.13 2.86
N ALA A 323 10.64 -1.26 3.51
CA ALA A 323 10.11 -1.30 4.87
C ALA A 323 11.06 -0.66 5.88
N ASP A 324 10.51 0.13 6.78
CA ASP A 324 11.28 0.70 7.89
C ASP A 324 11.57 -0.36 8.97
N PRO A 325 12.58 -0.17 9.85
CA PRO A 325 12.83 -1.07 10.96
C PRO A 325 11.58 -1.28 11.82
N GLY A 326 11.22 -2.54 12.09
CA GLY A 326 9.97 -2.92 12.76
C GLY A 326 8.70 -2.76 11.91
N GLY A 327 8.83 -2.30 10.67
CA GLY A 327 7.70 -2.08 9.74
C GLY A 327 7.46 -3.20 8.73
N LEU A 328 8.22 -4.30 8.76
CA LEU A 328 7.95 -5.45 7.89
C LEU A 328 7.17 -6.53 8.66
N ILE A 329 5.95 -6.82 8.22
CA ILE A 329 5.02 -7.72 8.89
C ILE A 329 4.71 -8.90 7.96
N ARG A 330 4.99 -10.12 8.45
CA ARG A 330 4.62 -11.36 7.77
C ARG A 330 3.20 -11.76 8.14
N LEU A 331 2.40 -12.04 7.12
CA LEU A 331 1.10 -12.68 7.27
C LEU A 331 1.22 -14.16 6.85
N PRO A 332 0.98 -15.10 7.78
CA PRO A 332 0.99 -16.53 7.48
C PRO A 332 -0.04 -16.91 6.42
N GLY A 333 0.27 -17.95 5.64
CA GLY A 333 -0.65 -18.53 4.67
C GLY A 333 -1.93 -19.08 5.32
N VAL A 334 -2.94 -19.41 4.53
CA VAL A 334 -4.22 -19.93 5.02
C VAL A 334 -4.09 -21.30 5.70
N ASP A 335 -3.04 -22.02 5.37
CA ASP A 335 -2.63 -23.34 5.86
C ASP A 335 -1.72 -23.29 7.09
N GLU A 336 -1.35 -22.10 7.55
CA GLU A 336 -0.50 -21.90 8.71
C GLU A 336 -1.33 -21.41 9.91
N ASP A 337 -1.32 -22.17 11.00
CA ASP A 337 -1.94 -21.81 12.28
C ASP A 337 -1.00 -20.95 13.13
N ALA A 338 -0.76 -19.73 12.64
CA ALA A 338 0.11 -18.75 13.30
C ALA A 338 -0.45 -17.32 13.15
N PRO A 339 -0.20 -16.42 14.10
CA PRO A 339 -0.61 -15.03 14.00
C PRO A 339 0.29 -14.25 13.02
N PRO A 340 -0.21 -13.16 12.43
CA PRO A 340 0.65 -12.15 11.81
C PRO A 340 1.66 -11.61 12.81
N ALA A 341 2.90 -11.39 12.36
CA ALA A 341 3.97 -10.93 13.23
C ALA A 341 4.95 -10.02 12.50
N VAL A 342 5.56 -9.09 13.24
CA VAL A 342 6.73 -8.35 12.77
C VAL A 342 7.85 -9.36 12.55
N VAL A 343 8.54 -9.29 11.42
CA VAL A 343 9.66 -10.18 11.14
C VAL A 343 10.82 -9.91 12.10
N ASN A 344 11.62 -10.96 12.38
CA ASN A 344 12.83 -10.79 13.18
C ASN A 344 13.92 -10.05 12.40
N ASP A 345 14.96 -9.60 13.09
CA ASP A 345 16.03 -8.78 12.52
C ASP A 345 16.78 -9.51 11.39
N ASP A 346 17.03 -10.81 11.51
CA ASP A 346 17.73 -11.60 10.48
C ASP A 346 16.93 -11.64 9.17
N LEU A 347 15.61 -11.85 9.25
CA LEU A 347 14.73 -11.86 8.08
C LEU A 347 14.58 -10.43 7.51
N TYR A 348 14.48 -9.43 8.38
CA TYR A 348 14.42 -8.03 7.96
C TYR A 348 15.68 -7.64 7.17
N GLU A 349 16.87 -7.90 7.70
CA GLU A 349 18.13 -7.59 7.02
C GLU A 349 18.27 -8.32 5.69
N ARG A 350 17.91 -9.60 5.66
CA ARG A 350 17.92 -10.41 4.44
C ARG A 350 17.00 -9.86 3.36
N VAL A 351 15.83 -9.34 3.73
CA VAL A 351 14.85 -8.79 2.77
C VAL A 351 15.25 -7.38 2.35
N VAL A 352 15.56 -6.50 3.30
CA VAL A 352 15.78 -5.08 3.03
C VAL A 352 17.13 -4.83 2.36
N TYR A 353 18.18 -5.53 2.77
CA TYR A 353 19.54 -5.35 2.23
C TYR A 353 19.96 -6.43 1.23
N GLY A 354 19.16 -7.49 1.09
CA GLY A 354 19.40 -8.56 0.13
C GLY A 354 18.89 -8.24 -1.28
N SER A 355 18.99 -9.23 -2.16
CA SER A 355 18.42 -9.18 -3.50
C SER A 355 16.90 -9.45 -3.48
N GLY A 356 16.21 -9.16 -4.61
CA GLY A 356 14.81 -9.57 -4.77
C GLY A 356 14.61 -11.08 -4.64
N ASP A 357 15.57 -11.88 -5.08
CA ASP A 357 15.53 -13.35 -4.95
C ASP A 357 15.66 -13.79 -3.49
N ASP A 358 16.50 -13.11 -2.68
CA ASP A 358 16.63 -13.41 -1.25
C ASP A 358 15.30 -13.16 -0.51
N ALA A 359 14.58 -12.10 -0.89
CA ALA A 359 13.26 -11.81 -0.35
C ALA A 359 12.22 -12.86 -0.80
N LEU A 360 12.21 -13.26 -2.08
CA LEU A 360 11.29 -14.26 -2.64
C LEU A 360 11.46 -15.65 -1.99
N LEU A 361 12.70 -16.05 -1.72
CA LEU A 361 13.04 -17.33 -1.08
C LEU A 361 12.89 -17.31 0.43
N SER A 362 12.44 -16.19 0.99
CA SER A 362 12.17 -16.08 2.42
C SER A 362 10.78 -16.60 2.78
N ASP A 363 10.54 -16.76 4.08
CA ASP A 363 9.23 -17.16 4.64
C ASP A 363 8.12 -16.16 4.35
N LEU A 364 8.43 -14.95 3.89
CA LEU A 364 7.44 -13.95 3.50
C LEU A 364 6.58 -14.42 2.32
N PHE A 365 7.22 -15.03 1.31
CA PHE A 365 6.56 -15.44 0.07
C PHE A 365 6.42 -16.96 -0.03
N GLY A 366 7.27 -17.71 0.69
CA GLY A 366 7.25 -19.18 0.74
C GLY A 366 7.46 -19.82 -0.63
N ILE A 367 8.29 -19.21 -1.46
CA ILE A 367 8.71 -19.75 -2.75
C ILE A 367 9.94 -20.61 -2.50
N GLU A 368 9.89 -21.89 -2.87
CA GLU A 368 10.99 -22.83 -2.66
C GLU A 368 12.17 -22.58 -3.60
N THR A 369 11.90 -22.07 -4.80
CA THR A 369 12.91 -21.82 -5.83
C THR A 369 12.54 -20.60 -6.68
N PRO A 370 13.51 -19.73 -7.05
CA PRO A 370 13.27 -18.59 -7.92
C PRO A 370 13.23 -19.01 -9.42
N TYR A 371 13.46 -20.30 -9.70
CA TYR A 371 13.55 -20.79 -11.06
C TYR A 371 12.19 -21.24 -11.60
N SER A 372 12.04 -21.17 -12.93
CA SER A 372 10.89 -21.76 -13.61
C SER A 372 10.90 -23.30 -13.43
N PRO A 373 9.74 -23.97 -13.49
CA PRO A 373 9.67 -25.44 -13.39
C PRO A 373 10.61 -26.16 -14.38
N ARG A 374 10.79 -25.59 -15.56
CA ARG A 374 11.71 -26.12 -16.58
C ARG A 374 13.17 -25.98 -16.15
N ALA A 375 13.56 -24.81 -15.65
CA ALA A 375 14.92 -24.57 -15.18
C ALA A 375 15.23 -25.41 -13.94
N GLU A 376 14.27 -25.58 -13.05
CA GLU A 376 14.41 -26.44 -11.88
C GLU A 376 14.60 -27.91 -12.25
N ALA A 377 13.83 -28.45 -13.20
CA ALA A 377 14.00 -29.79 -13.71
C ALA A 377 15.42 -30.01 -14.33
N MET A 378 15.89 -29.02 -15.10
CA MET A 378 17.24 -29.06 -15.69
C MET A 378 18.33 -29.01 -14.59
N ARG A 379 18.15 -28.21 -13.52
CA ARG A 379 19.10 -28.16 -12.40
C ARG A 379 19.14 -29.47 -11.62
N ARG A 380 17.98 -30.07 -11.35
CA ARG A 380 17.92 -31.42 -10.72
C ARG A 380 18.57 -32.47 -11.57
N ARG A 381 18.38 -32.43 -12.88
CA ARG A 381 19.05 -33.33 -13.84
C ARG A 381 20.56 -33.13 -13.82
N LEU A 382 21.03 -31.87 -13.84
CA LEU A 382 22.44 -31.52 -13.74
C LEU A 382 23.08 -32.10 -12.48
N VAL A 383 22.45 -31.95 -11.31
CA VAL A 383 22.98 -32.53 -10.06
C VAL A 383 23.04 -34.07 -10.12
N THR A 384 22.08 -34.70 -10.77
CA THR A 384 22.08 -36.18 -10.95
C THR A 384 23.24 -36.63 -11.84
N LEU A 385 23.46 -35.94 -12.95
CA LEU A 385 24.56 -36.21 -13.87
C LEU A 385 25.93 -35.94 -13.22
N GLU A 386 26.05 -34.82 -12.50
CA GLU A 386 27.28 -34.49 -11.77
C GLU A 386 27.69 -35.59 -10.80
N ARG A 387 26.73 -36.14 -10.04
CA ARG A 387 26.99 -37.29 -9.15
C ARG A 387 27.43 -38.53 -9.89
N ALA A 388 26.88 -38.80 -11.07
CA ALA A 388 27.27 -39.94 -11.92
C ALA A 388 28.69 -39.77 -12.48
N VAL A 389 29.00 -38.56 -12.97
CA VAL A 389 30.35 -38.23 -13.49
C VAL A 389 31.39 -38.31 -12.37
N LEU A 390 31.16 -37.75 -11.21
CA LEU A 390 32.08 -37.77 -10.04
C LEU A 390 32.35 -39.22 -9.54
N ARG A 391 31.39 -40.11 -9.73
CA ARG A 391 31.55 -41.53 -9.35
C ARG A 391 32.14 -42.38 -10.45
N GLY A 392 32.43 -41.83 -11.63
CA GLY A 392 32.92 -42.57 -12.78
C GLY A 392 31.88 -43.56 -13.34
N GLN A 393 30.60 -43.32 -13.15
CA GLN A 393 29.49 -44.18 -13.55
C GLN A 393 28.65 -43.59 -14.69
N ALA A 394 29.01 -42.38 -15.15
CA ALA A 394 28.34 -41.75 -16.27
C ALA A 394 28.64 -42.42 -17.58
N THR A 395 27.65 -42.54 -18.44
CA THR A 395 27.83 -42.97 -19.85
C THR A 395 28.35 -41.76 -20.67
N PRO A 396 28.99 -42.00 -21.83
CA PRO A 396 29.44 -40.89 -22.69
C PRO A 396 28.32 -39.92 -23.09
N GLY A 397 27.08 -40.42 -23.21
CA GLY A 397 25.92 -39.57 -23.47
C GLY A 397 25.53 -38.71 -22.29
N GLU A 398 25.65 -39.22 -21.05
CA GLU A 398 25.40 -38.49 -19.84
C GLU A 398 26.48 -37.44 -19.53
N GLU A 399 27.75 -37.75 -19.92
CA GLU A 399 28.81 -36.74 -19.84
C GLU A 399 28.57 -35.57 -20.80
N ALA A 400 28.18 -35.84 -22.05
CA ALA A 400 27.83 -34.81 -23.01
C ALA A 400 26.61 -33.99 -22.57
N GLU A 401 25.56 -34.65 -22.03
CA GLU A 401 24.37 -33.95 -21.42
C GLU A 401 24.77 -33.08 -20.23
N PHE A 402 25.69 -33.57 -19.40
CA PHE A 402 26.22 -32.81 -18.26
C PHE A 402 26.93 -31.53 -18.73
N GLU A 403 27.80 -31.62 -19.71
CA GLU A 403 28.51 -30.47 -20.27
C GLU A 403 27.54 -29.46 -20.89
N GLU A 404 26.55 -29.91 -21.67
CA GLU A 404 25.52 -29.02 -22.25
C GLU A 404 24.69 -28.30 -21.17
N LEU A 405 24.22 -29.02 -20.15
CA LEU A 405 23.44 -28.44 -19.06
C LEU A 405 24.28 -27.49 -18.20
N GLN A 406 25.55 -27.84 -17.96
CA GLN A 406 26.48 -26.99 -17.22
C GLN A 406 26.73 -25.69 -17.96
N GLU A 407 26.99 -25.71 -19.26
CA GLU A 407 27.17 -24.50 -20.06
C GLU A 407 25.88 -23.64 -20.06
N ARG A 408 24.72 -24.27 -20.30
CA ARG A 408 23.44 -23.60 -20.37
C ARG A 408 23.02 -22.96 -19.04
N LEU A 409 23.28 -23.61 -17.91
CA LEU A 409 22.88 -23.12 -16.57
C LEU A 409 23.90 -22.20 -15.91
N ASN A 410 25.19 -22.23 -16.36
CA ASN A 410 26.24 -21.32 -15.92
C ASN A 410 26.12 -19.91 -16.55
N SER A 411 25.32 -19.75 -17.59
CA SER A 411 25.04 -18.41 -18.16
C SER A 411 24.51 -17.40 -17.13
N SER A 412 24.00 -17.89 -15.99
CA SER A 412 23.61 -17.04 -14.84
C SER A 412 24.80 -16.38 -14.14
N LEU A 413 26.01 -16.92 -14.20
CA LEU A 413 27.23 -16.29 -13.66
C LEU A 413 27.71 -15.13 -14.53
N LEU A 414 27.61 -15.26 -15.86
CA LEU A 414 27.89 -14.15 -16.78
C LEU A 414 26.91 -13.01 -16.61
N ALA A 415 25.62 -13.28 -16.42
CA ALA A 415 24.63 -12.26 -16.14
C ALA A 415 24.95 -11.50 -14.85
N ARG A 416 25.44 -12.16 -13.79
CA ARG A 416 25.91 -11.51 -12.56
C ARG A 416 27.17 -10.68 -12.76
N VAL A 417 28.10 -11.14 -13.58
CA VAL A 417 29.30 -10.38 -13.93
C VAL A 417 28.94 -9.13 -14.73
N ASP A 418 28.01 -9.25 -15.69
CA ASP A 418 27.52 -8.11 -16.48
C ASP A 418 26.74 -7.11 -15.61
N GLU A 419 25.98 -7.57 -14.62
CA GLU A 419 25.30 -6.73 -13.64
C GLU A 419 26.29 -5.96 -12.78
N VAL A 420 27.33 -6.61 -12.29
CA VAL A 420 28.42 -5.96 -11.53
C VAL A 420 29.18 -4.96 -12.41
N ALA A 421 29.46 -5.33 -13.65
CA ALA A 421 30.12 -4.44 -14.60
C ALA A 421 29.26 -3.21 -14.94
N ALA A 422 27.94 -3.36 -15.05
CA ALA A 422 27.02 -2.26 -15.28
C ALA A 422 26.94 -1.29 -14.08
N ARG A 423 27.09 -1.79 -12.84
CA ARG A 423 27.13 -0.94 -11.62
C ARG A 423 28.45 -0.16 -11.47
N ILE A 424 29.53 -0.64 -12.07
CA ILE A 424 30.85 0.02 -12.00
C ILE A 424 30.99 1.11 -13.10
N ARG A 425 30.14 1.10 -14.13
CA ARG A 425 30.15 2.16 -15.15
C ARG A 425 29.62 3.45 -14.54
N PRO A 426 30.36 4.58 -14.60
CA PRO A 426 29.84 5.87 -14.21
C PRO A 426 28.58 6.21 -15.02
N ALA A 427 27.58 6.79 -14.37
CA ALA A 427 26.43 7.36 -15.10
C ALA A 427 26.95 8.50 -15.99
N GLU A 428 26.84 8.30 -17.32
CA GLU A 428 27.04 9.36 -18.29
C GLU A 428 25.87 10.36 -18.30
#